data_569548bc575bcf6ad67dae7a0c80c3ba
#
_entry.id   569548bc575bcf6ad67dae7a0c80c3ba
#
_cell.length_a   1.000
_cell.length_b   1.000
_cell.length_c   1.000
_cell.angle_alpha   90.00
_cell.angle_beta   90.00
_cell.angle_gamma   90.00
#
_symmetry.space_group_name_H-M   'P 1'
#
loop_
_entity.id
_entity.type
_entity.pdbx_description
1 polymer ?
#
loop_
_entity_poly.entity_id
_entity_poly.type
_entity_poly.pdbx_seq_one_letter_code
_entity_poly.pdbx_strand_id
1 'polypeptide(L)'
;MRYLNPLTKALSWQKAWFFLDDDIQYVMIANTTSLNTTAPVYSVLDQKRHSGDIYVNDDLFSTPGNQTFNGTVSSLWHGNVGYLFCTETTVLSLSVGQRTGAWSAIGTSPQPPETVDLFAAWIVHQNLTQPISYTIFPGTTLDSFREKTENRRIIPLQNDEHISAVFDSDSWVIYAVFWDATGGTLQYETLANVTANGNVALILDLRAGNLTVSDPSQTLSSVDISIECFMGMTLTFTVQLPAGPGGFAGSSVTQQFSFVS
;
A
#
# COMPACT_ATOMS: atom_id res chain seq x y z
N MET A 1 -4.14 -2.40 7.28
CA MET A 1 -5.57 -2.40 7.69
C MET A 1 -6.25 -3.66 7.18
N ARG A 2 -6.91 -4.40 8.07
CA ARG A 2 -7.81 -5.50 7.69
C ARG A 2 -9.25 -4.99 7.81
N TYR A 3 -10.01 -5.05 6.74
CA TYR A 3 -11.38 -4.53 6.68
C TYR A 3 -12.38 -5.67 6.47
N LEU A 4 -13.48 -5.59 7.17
CA LEU A 4 -14.69 -6.36 6.92
C LEU A 4 -15.87 -5.40 7.02
N ASN A 5 -16.74 -5.36 5.99
CA ASN A 5 -17.90 -4.49 6.03
C ASN A 5 -18.70 -4.70 7.33
N PRO A 6 -18.87 -3.66 8.17
CA PRO A 6 -19.43 -3.84 9.50
C PRO A 6 -20.91 -4.22 9.51
N LEU A 7 -21.65 -3.86 8.46
CA LEU A 7 -23.09 -4.10 8.35
C LEU A 7 -23.41 -5.40 7.65
N THR A 8 -22.95 -5.56 6.42
CA THR A 8 -23.34 -6.69 5.57
C THR A 8 -22.37 -7.85 5.62
N LYS A 9 -21.14 -7.64 6.12
CA LYS A 9 -20.04 -8.61 6.04
C LYS A 9 -19.72 -9.08 4.60
N ALA A 10 -20.26 -8.38 3.60
CA ALA A 10 -20.21 -8.80 2.20
C ALA A 10 -18.91 -8.48 1.48
N LEU A 11 -18.10 -7.57 2.01
CA LEU A 11 -16.81 -7.15 1.42
C LEU A 11 -15.74 -7.19 2.50
N SER A 12 -14.63 -7.86 2.21
CA SER A 12 -13.42 -7.80 3.04
C SER A 12 -12.17 -7.60 2.19
N TRP A 13 -11.12 -7.08 2.78
CA TRP A 13 -9.80 -6.92 2.17
C TRP A 13 -8.72 -6.66 3.23
N GLN A 14 -7.47 -6.88 2.85
CA GLN A 14 -6.28 -6.46 3.57
C GLN A 14 -5.54 -5.42 2.73
N LYS A 15 -5.11 -4.33 3.36
CA LYS A 15 -4.35 -3.28 2.69
C LYS A 15 -3.25 -2.74 3.59
N ALA A 16 -2.03 -2.74 3.10
CA ALA A 16 -0.87 -2.14 3.72
C ALA A 16 -0.42 -0.92 2.92
N TRP A 17 0.01 0.12 3.62
CA TRP A 17 0.68 1.29 3.07
C TRP A 17 2.04 1.36 3.72
N PHE A 18 3.08 1.36 2.92
CA PHE A 18 4.46 1.51 3.33
C PHE A 18 4.94 2.90 2.88
N PHE A 19 5.39 3.69 3.85
CA PHE A 19 5.94 5.01 3.60
C PHE A 19 7.45 4.87 3.57
N LEU A 20 8.02 5.01 2.38
CA LEU A 20 9.44 4.88 2.11
C LEU A 20 10.09 6.27 2.08
N ASP A 21 11.41 6.30 1.99
CA ASP A 21 12.15 7.53 1.80
C ASP A 21 11.74 8.26 0.49
N ASP A 22 12.07 9.54 0.37
CA ASP A 22 11.73 10.42 -0.76
C ASP A 22 10.22 10.60 -1.00
N ASP A 23 9.43 10.56 0.08
CA ASP A 23 7.96 10.72 0.05
C ASP A 23 7.23 9.65 -0.78
N ILE A 24 7.87 8.53 -1.05
CA ILE A 24 7.29 7.43 -1.82
C ILE A 24 6.37 6.57 -0.93
N GLN A 25 5.23 6.17 -1.47
CA GLN A 25 4.33 5.24 -0.81
C GLN A 25 4.18 3.98 -1.65
N TYR A 26 4.33 2.82 -1.03
CA TYR A 26 4.06 1.54 -1.66
C TYR A 26 2.80 0.93 -1.06
N VAL A 27 1.84 0.56 -1.90
CA VAL A 27 0.54 0.05 -1.47
C VAL A 27 0.39 -1.40 -1.91
N MET A 28 -0.03 -2.25 -0.97
CA MET A 28 -0.34 -3.66 -1.21
C MET A 28 -1.77 -3.96 -0.80
N ILE A 29 -2.50 -4.68 -1.65
CA ILE A 29 -3.87 -5.12 -1.41
C ILE A 29 -3.94 -6.62 -1.69
N ALA A 30 -4.43 -7.38 -0.72
CA ALA A 30 -4.61 -8.82 -0.82
C ALA A 30 -5.87 -9.29 -0.08
N ASN A 31 -6.17 -10.58 -0.18
CA ASN A 31 -7.27 -11.23 0.51
C ASN A 31 -8.60 -10.47 0.34
N THR A 32 -8.89 -10.05 -0.88
CA THR A 32 -10.13 -9.34 -1.20
C THR A 32 -11.23 -10.35 -1.47
N THR A 33 -12.36 -10.21 -0.78
CA THR A 33 -13.54 -11.06 -0.99
C THR A 33 -14.80 -10.22 -1.13
N SER A 34 -15.73 -10.65 -1.99
CA SER A 34 -17.04 -10.03 -2.11
C SER A 34 -18.11 -11.13 -2.23
N LEU A 35 -19.13 -11.07 -1.38
CA LEU A 35 -20.32 -11.94 -1.50
C LEU A 35 -21.27 -11.45 -2.59
N ASN A 36 -21.16 -10.20 -3.01
CA ASN A 36 -21.92 -9.65 -4.12
C ASN A 36 -21.13 -9.83 -5.43
N THR A 37 -21.45 -10.89 -6.16
CA THR A 37 -20.77 -11.23 -7.43
C THR A 37 -21.19 -10.36 -8.61
N THR A 38 -22.22 -9.52 -8.45
CA THR A 38 -22.72 -8.64 -9.52
C THR A 38 -22.20 -7.22 -9.40
N ALA A 39 -21.72 -6.82 -8.23
CA ALA A 39 -21.13 -5.50 -8.01
C ALA A 39 -19.62 -5.53 -8.25
N PRO A 40 -19.07 -4.61 -9.05
CA PRO A 40 -17.63 -4.51 -9.24
C PRO A 40 -16.94 -4.04 -7.94
N VAL A 41 -15.69 -4.45 -7.76
CA VAL A 41 -14.82 -3.97 -6.69
C VAL A 41 -13.75 -3.06 -7.28
N TYR A 42 -13.59 -1.90 -6.70
CA TYR A 42 -12.65 -0.87 -7.16
C TYR A 42 -11.68 -0.46 -6.06
N SER A 43 -10.42 -0.23 -6.45
CA SER A 43 -9.47 0.53 -5.64
C SER A 43 -9.35 1.94 -6.21
N VAL A 44 -9.96 2.91 -5.55
CA VAL A 44 -9.86 4.32 -5.96
C VAL A 44 -8.45 4.82 -5.68
N LEU A 45 -7.80 5.35 -6.71
CA LEU A 45 -6.48 5.95 -6.64
C LEU A 45 -6.58 7.44 -6.33
N ASP A 46 -7.42 8.16 -7.10
CA ASP A 46 -7.55 9.60 -6.99
C ASP A 46 -8.92 10.07 -7.44
N GLN A 47 -9.40 11.15 -6.84
CA GLN A 47 -10.57 11.89 -7.29
C GLN A 47 -10.40 13.35 -6.88
N LYS A 48 -10.27 14.23 -7.87
CA LYS A 48 -10.02 15.65 -7.64
C LYS A 48 -10.54 16.51 -8.77
N ARG A 49 -10.54 17.84 -8.60
CA ARG A 49 -10.76 18.76 -9.71
C ARG A 49 -9.69 18.53 -10.76
N HIS A 50 -10.12 18.40 -12.00
CA HIS A 50 -9.22 18.24 -13.14
C HIS A 50 -8.48 19.56 -13.40
N SER A 51 -7.18 19.46 -13.54
CA SER A 51 -6.32 20.60 -13.89
C SER A 51 -5.02 20.12 -14.52
N GLY A 52 -4.74 20.57 -15.71
CA GLY A 52 -3.53 20.22 -16.45
C GLY A 52 -3.59 18.85 -17.14
N ASP A 53 -2.44 18.40 -17.58
CA ASP A 53 -2.27 17.22 -18.40
C ASP A 53 -2.36 15.92 -17.58
N ILE A 54 -2.80 14.85 -18.26
CA ILE A 54 -2.82 13.49 -17.74
C ILE A 54 -1.90 12.65 -18.61
N TYR A 55 -1.04 11.85 -18.01
CA TYR A 55 -0.17 10.92 -18.73
C TYR A 55 -0.44 9.49 -18.29
N VAL A 56 -0.66 8.60 -19.26
CA VAL A 56 -0.83 7.15 -19.05
C VAL A 56 0.24 6.42 -19.85
N ASN A 57 1.06 5.61 -19.22
CA ASN A 57 2.23 4.97 -19.85
C ASN A 57 3.16 5.97 -20.55
N ASP A 58 3.32 7.15 -19.95
CA ASP A 58 4.09 8.27 -20.48
C ASP A 58 3.47 8.99 -21.71
N ASP A 59 2.35 8.52 -22.22
CA ASP A 59 1.62 9.15 -23.31
C ASP A 59 0.60 10.16 -22.77
N LEU A 60 0.52 11.33 -23.45
CA LEU A 60 -0.46 12.36 -23.13
C LEU A 60 -1.89 11.85 -23.43
N PHE A 61 -2.70 11.78 -22.38
CA PHE A 61 -4.10 11.42 -22.47
C PHE A 61 -4.98 12.66 -22.65
N SER A 62 -5.66 12.77 -23.80
CA SER A 62 -6.46 13.95 -24.16
C SER A 62 -7.94 13.68 -24.38
N THR A 63 -8.39 12.44 -24.15
CA THR A 63 -9.78 12.06 -24.46
C THR A 63 -10.68 12.26 -23.24
N PRO A 64 -11.64 13.19 -23.28
CA PRO A 64 -12.61 13.35 -22.20
C PRO A 64 -13.59 12.17 -22.14
N GLY A 65 -14.21 11.97 -20.97
CA GLY A 65 -15.17 10.92 -20.70
C GLY A 65 -14.62 9.78 -19.87
N ASN A 66 -15.29 8.64 -19.92
CA ASN A 66 -14.86 7.43 -19.21
C ASN A 66 -14.03 6.57 -20.15
N GLN A 67 -12.83 6.21 -19.70
CA GLN A 67 -11.91 5.33 -20.42
C GLN A 67 -11.49 4.18 -19.50
N THR A 68 -11.37 2.99 -20.08
CA THR A 68 -10.83 1.82 -19.37
C THR A 68 -9.67 1.26 -20.18
N PHE A 69 -8.53 1.17 -19.55
CA PHE A 69 -7.33 0.59 -20.11
C PHE A 69 -7.26 -0.88 -19.66
N ASN A 70 -7.51 -1.78 -20.59
CA ASN A 70 -7.38 -3.22 -20.40
C ASN A 70 -5.98 -3.66 -20.84
N GLY A 71 -5.20 -4.18 -19.95
CA GLY A 71 -3.85 -4.66 -20.25
C GLY A 71 -2.77 -3.86 -19.55
N THR A 72 -1.58 -3.82 -20.12
CA THR A 72 -0.36 -3.29 -19.53
C THR A 72 -0.42 -1.77 -19.31
N VAL A 73 -1.06 -1.35 -18.22
CA VAL A 73 -0.85 0.02 -17.71
C VAL A 73 0.25 -0.03 -16.69
N SER A 74 1.38 0.58 -17.01
CA SER A 74 2.54 0.67 -16.13
C SER A 74 2.53 1.91 -15.26
N SER A 75 2.00 3.03 -15.77
CA SER A 75 2.04 4.30 -15.04
C SER A 75 0.86 5.21 -15.33
N LEU A 76 0.59 6.10 -14.37
CA LEU A 76 -0.36 7.21 -14.44
C LEU A 76 0.27 8.42 -13.74
N TRP A 77 0.24 9.58 -14.39
CA TRP A 77 0.60 10.84 -13.72
C TRP A 77 -0.46 11.91 -13.99
N HIS A 78 -0.90 12.62 -12.95
CA HIS A 78 -1.79 13.77 -13.06
C HIS A 78 -1.69 14.67 -11.81
N GLY A 79 -1.65 15.99 -12.02
CA GLY A 79 -1.75 16.99 -10.96
C GLY A 79 -0.73 16.78 -9.83
N ASN A 80 0.54 16.57 -10.19
CA ASN A 80 1.69 16.34 -9.32
C ASN A 80 1.61 15.05 -8.48
N VAL A 81 0.86 14.05 -8.93
CA VAL A 81 0.87 12.72 -8.33
C VAL A 81 1.11 11.68 -9.41
N GLY A 82 2.13 10.85 -9.21
CA GLY A 82 2.44 9.71 -10.08
C GLY A 82 2.04 8.39 -9.44
N TYR A 83 1.64 7.42 -10.25
CA TYR A 83 1.37 6.04 -9.88
C TYR A 83 2.15 5.11 -10.80
N LEU A 84 2.85 4.15 -10.20
CA LEU A 84 3.51 3.06 -10.92
C LEU A 84 2.86 1.74 -10.54
N PHE A 85 2.39 0.98 -11.52
CA PHE A 85 1.69 -0.28 -11.28
C PHE A 85 2.65 -1.45 -11.45
N CYS A 86 2.65 -2.35 -10.48
CA CYS A 86 3.61 -3.45 -10.39
C CYS A 86 3.08 -4.77 -10.98
N THR A 87 1.84 -4.80 -11.48
CA THR A 87 1.22 -5.99 -12.05
C THR A 87 0.86 -5.76 -13.51
N GLU A 88 1.30 -6.67 -14.39
CA GLU A 88 1.00 -6.62 -15.84
C GLU A 88 -0.50 -6.73 -16.16
N THR A 89 -1.32 -7.07 -15.18
CA THR A 89 -2.77 -7.28 -15.34
C THR A 89 -3.60 -6.14 -14.72
N THR A 90 -2.99 -5.00 -14.43
CA THR A 90 -3.72 -3.86 -13.86
C THR A 90 -4.72 -3.31 -14.87
N VAL A 91 -6.01 -3.30 -14.51
CA VAL A 91 -7.06 -2.64 -15.27
C VAL A 91 -7.33 -1.28 -14.65
N LEU A 92 -6.85 -0.24 -15.33
CA LEU A 92 -7.04 1.15 -14.93
C LEU A 92 -8.28 1.73 -15.61
N SER A 93 -9.12 2.41 -14.84
CA SER A 93 -10.21 3.23 -15.39
C SER A 93 -10.02 4.68 -14.99
N LEU A 94 -10.28 5.56 -15.95
CA LEU A 94 -10.28 7.01 -15.79
C LEU A 94 -11.65 7.58 -16.12
N SER A 95 -12.03 8.65 -15.42
CA SER A 95 -13.16 9.48 -15.73
C SER A 95 -12.74 10.95 -15.69
N VAL A 96 -12.83 11.64 -16.82
CA VAL A 96 -12.41 13.03 -16.97
C VAL A 96 -13.54 13.84 -17.59
N GLY A 97 -13.89 14.95 -16.98
CA GLY A 97 -14.88 15.88 -17.52
C GLY A 97 -15.86 16.41 -16.48
N GLN A 98 -16.83 17.16 -16.97
CA GLN A 98 -17.80 17.84 -16.13
C GLN A 98 -18.73 16.86 -15.41
N ARG A 99 -18.89 17.07 -14.11
CA ARG A 99 -19.81 16.32 -13.23
C ARG A 99 -20.62 17.32 -12.40
N THR A 100 -21.92 17.10 -12.35
CA THR A 100 -22.82 17.90 -11.54
C THR A 100 -23.16 17.15 -10.26
N GLY A 101 -22.95 17.81 -9.11
CA GLY A 101 -23.31 17.31 -7.80
C GLY A 101 -24.25 18.28 -7.08
N ALA A 102 -25.12 17.73 -6.23
CA ALA A 102 -26.00 18.51 -5.38
C ALA A 102 -25.83 18.07 -3.92
N TRP A 103 -25.52 19.03 -3.06
CA TRP A 103 -25.41 18.78 -1.61
C TRP A 103 -26.72 18.28 -0.99
N SER A 104 -27.87 18.69 -1.56
CA SER A 104 -29.18 18.23 -1.14
C SER A 104 -29.42 16.72 -1.35
N ALA A 105 -28.63 16.07 -2.19
CA ALA A 105 -28.72 14.62 -2.41
C ALA A 105 -28.07 13.80 -1.27
N ILE A 106 -27.17 14.41 -0.48
CA ILE A 106 -26.42 13.73 0.57
C ILE A 106 -26.51 14.42 1.94
N GLY A 107 -27.25 15.53 2.02
CA GLY A 107 -27.39 16.31 3.24
C GLY A 107 -28.55 17.29 3.17
N THR A 108 -28.60 18.23 4.11
CA THR A 108 -29.67 19.23 4.26
C THR A 108 -29.32 20.61 3.67
N SER A 109 -28.23 20.72 2.93
CA SER A 109 -27.78 21.99 2.36
C SER A 109 -28.77 22.52 1.31
N PRO A 110 -29.17 23.79 1.36
CA PRO A 110 -30.05 24.43 0.38
C PRO A 110 -29.28 24.94 -0.86
N GLN A 111 -27.97 24.72 -0.95
CA GLN A 111 -27.17 25.20 -2.06
C GLN A 111 -27.61 24.57 -3.38
N PRO A 112 -27.61 25.31 -4.49
CA PRO A 112 -27.92 24.76 -5.79
C PRO A 112 -26.88 23.74 -6.22
N PRO A 113 -27.22 22.83 -7.19
CA PRO A 113 -26.25 21.96 -7.80
C PRO A 113 -25.08 22.73 -8.41
N GLU A 114 -23.87 22.19 -8.25
CA GLU A 114 -22.64 22.75 -8.80
C GLU A 114 -22.04 21.78 -9.82
N THR A 115 -21.56 22.31 -10.95
CA THR A 115 -20.88 21.56 -11.98
C THR A 115 -19.40 21.90 -11.96
N VAL A 116 -18.55 20.88 -11.84
CA VAL A 116 -17.09 21.02 -11.83
C VAL A 116 -16.46 20.04 -12.79
N ASP A 117 -15.29 20.40 -13.33
CA ASP A 117 -14.48 19.48 -14.10
C ASP A 117 -13.71 18.57 -13.13
N LEU A 118 -13.92 17.25 -13.24
CA LEU A 118 -13.35 16.25 -12.36
C LEU A 118 -12.46 15.27 -13.11
N PHE A 119 -11.40 14.88 -12.42
CA PHE A 119 -10.58 13.72 -12.72
C PHE A 119 -10.84 12.66 -11.64
N ALA A 120 -11.02 11.42 -12.07
CA ALA A 120 -11.04 10.27 -11.18
C ALA A 120 -10.30 9.09 -11.82
N ALA A 121 -9.55 8.34 -11.00
CA ALA A 121 -8.82 7.16 -11.41
C ALA A 121 -9.04 6.02 -10.42
N TRP A 122 -9.23 4.80 -10.91
CA TRP A 122 -9.40 3.61 -10.07
C TRP A 122 -8.92 2.35 -10.77
N ILE A 123 -8.47 1.38 -9.98
CA ILE A 123 -8.17 0.03 -10.44
C ILE A 123 -9.44 -0.81 -10.34
N VAL A 124 -9.76 -1.54 -11.39
CA VAL A 124 -10.86 -2.52 -11.41
C VAL A 124 -10.31 -3.88 -11.00
N HIS A 125 -10.82 -4.45 -9.91
CA HIS A 125 -10.47 -5.81 -9.50
C HIS A 125 -11.25 -6.82 -10.36
N GLN A 126 -10.64 -7.31 -11.43
CA GLN A 126 -11.24 -8.35 -12.28
C GLN A 126 -11.24 -9.73 -11.61
N ASN A 127 -10.19 -10.01 -10.87
CA ASN A 127 -10.06 -11.22 -10.08
C ASN A 127 -9.71 -10.86 -8.63
N LEU A 128 -10.62 -11.09 -7.69
CA LEU A 128 -10.43 -10.72 -6.28
C LEU A 128 -9.36 -11.56 -5.58
N THR A 129 -9.01 -12.73 -6.11
CA THR A 129 -7.96 -13.59 -5.53
C THR A 129 -6.55 -13.13 -5.94
N GLN A 130 -6.45 -12.27 -6.95
CA GLN A 130 -5.18 -11.69 -7.38
C GLN A 130 -4.82 -10.50 -6.51
N PRO A 131 -3.66 -10.51 -5.85
CA PRO A 131 -3.20 -9.37 -5.11
C PRO A 131 -2.82 -8.24 -6.06
N ILE A 132 -2.94 -7.00 -5.58
CA ILE A 132 -2.58 -5.78 -6.32
C ILE A 132 -1.53 -5.02 -5.52
N SER A 133 -0.55 -4.46 -6.21
CA SER A 133 0.39 -3.51 -5.63
C SER A 133 0.69 -2.37 -6.58
N TYR A 134 0.97 -1.20 -6.02
CA TYR A 134 1.34 -0.01 -6.77
C TYR A 134 2.12 0.96 -5.90
N THR A 135 2.95 1.77 -6.55
CA THR A 135 3.70 2.86 -5.92
C THR A 135 3.01 4.18 -6.19
N ILE A 136 3.00 5.06 -5.20
CA ILE A 136 2.52 6.45 -5.31
C ILE A 136 3.71 7.38 -5.10
N PHE A 137 3.82 8.39 -5.96
CA PHE A 137 4.81 9.46 -5.91
C PHE A 137 4.05 10.79 -5.73
N PRO A 138 3.78 11.21 -4.49
CA PRO A 138 3.09 12.47 -4.22
C PRO A 138 4.03 13.67 -4.43
N GLY A 139 3.45 14.82 -4.78
CA GLY A 139 4.20 16.08 -4.90
C GLY A 139 5.28 16.09 -5.97
N THR A 140 5.15 15.25 -7.02
CA THR A 140 6.20 15.09 -8.05
C THR A 140 5.80 15.72 -9.38
N THR A 141 6.71 16.45 -10.01
CA THR A 141 6.55 16.88 -11.41
C THR A 141 6.63 15.67 -12.34
N LEU A 142 6.17 15.82 -13.59
CA LEU A 142 6.24 14.73 -14.57
C LEU A 142 7.69 14.25 -14.80
N ASP A 143 8.62 15.17 -14.94
CA ASP A 143 10.03 14.84 -15.20
C ASP A 143 10.67 14.15 -13.99
N SER A 144 10.38 14.61 -12.77
CA SER A 144 10.86 13.96 -11.55
C SER A 144 10.19 12.58 -11.34
N PHE A 145 8.93 12.42 -11.76
CA PHE A 145 8.25 11.12 -11.75
C PHE A 145 8.95 10.13 -12.67
N ARG A 146 9.27 10.52 -13.90
CA ARG A 146 10.02 9.71 -14.86
C ARG A 146 11.36 9.26 -14.30
N GLU A 147 12.14 10.23 -13.77
CA GLU A 147 13.43 9.95 -13.16
C GLU A 147 13.33 8.95 -11.99
N LYS A 148 12.37 9.17 -11.09
CA LYS A 148 12.15 8.26 -9.94
C LYS A 148 11.73 6.86 -10.37
N THR A 149 10.89 6.72 -11.40
CA THR A 149 10.44 5.40 -11.87
C THR A 149 11.56 4.60 -12.56
N GLU A 150 12.52 5.27 -13.17
CA GLU A 150 13.68 4.63 -13.79
C GLU A 150 14.75 4.19 -12.76
N ASN A 151 14.95 4.98 -11.72
CA ASN A 151 16.08 4.82 -10.81
C ASN A 151 15.73 4.12 -9.50
N ARG A 152 14.49 4.24 -9.01
CA ARG A 152 14.08 3.66 -7.72
C ARG A 152 13.82 2.16 -7.83
N ARG A 153 14.44 1.39 -6.94
CA ARG A 153 14.29 -0.07 -6.89
C ARG A 153 13.51 -0.51 -5.66
N ILE A 154 12.20 -0.64 -5.83
CA ILE A 154 11.29 -1.18 -4.82
C ILE A 154 10.92 -2.61 -5.23
N ILE A 155 11.22 -3.57 -4.37
CA ILE A 155 11.05 -5.01 -4.66
C ILE A 155 9.92 -5.54 -3.78
N PRO A 156 8.76 -5.92 -4.37
CA PRO A 156 7.73 -6.63 -3.62
C PRO A 156 8.26 -8.01 -3.21
N LEU A 157 8.16 -8.34 -1.92
CA LEU A 157 8.63 -9.62 -1.39
C LEU A 157 7.49 -10.63 -1.29
N GLN A 158 6.38 -10.21 -0.67
CA GLN A 158 5.19 -11.04 -0.48
C GLN A 158 3.95 -10.15 -0.40
N ASN A 159 2.84 -10.58 -0.99
CA ASN A 159 1.56 -9.89 -0.89
C ASN A 159 0.42 -10.92 -0.98
N ASP A 160 0.05 -11.49 0.14
CA ASP A 160 -0.99 -12.50 0.25
C ASP A 160 -1.83 -12.31 1.54
N GLU A 161 -2.61 -13.31 1.92
CA GLU A 161 -3.44 -13.27 3.13
C GLU A 161 -2.64 -13.33 4.44
N HIS A 162 -1.37 -13.76 4.38
CA HIS A 162 -0.50 -13.96 5.53
C HIS A 162 0.46 -12.79 5.76
N ILE A 163 1.09 -12.29 4.69
CA ILE A 163 2.15 -11.27 4.78
C ILE A 163 2.00 -10.27 3.63
N SER A 164 2.16 -8.98 3.96
CA SER A 164 2.46 -7.93 2.98
C SER A 164 3.84 -7.38 3.28
N ALA A 165 4.77 -7.48 2.33
CA ALA A 165 6.15 -7.07 2.55
C ALA A 165 6.81 -6.53 1.28
N VAL A 166 7.65 -5.51 1.46
CA VAL A 166 8.41 -4.84 0.41
C VAL A 166 9.82 -4.54 0.89
N PHE A 167 10.79 -4.64 -0.02
CA PHE A 167 12.16 -4.24 0.19
C PHE A 167 12.50 -3.00 -0.63
N ASP A 168 12.95 -1.96 0.03
CA ASP A 168 13.57 -0.80 -0.59
C ASP A 168 15.08 -1.04 -0.67
N SER A 169 15.56 -1.35 -1.88
CA SER A 169 16.97 -1.70 -2.06
C SER A 169 17.91 -0.50 -2.01
N ASP A 170 17.38 0.72 -2.18
CA ASP A 170 18.22 1.93 -2.12
C ASP A 170 18.55 2.29 -0.67
N SER A 171 17.59 2.17 0.23
CA SER A 171 17.78 2.39 1.67
C SER A 171 18.18 1.13 2.44
N TRP A 172 18.06 -0.06 1.86
CA TRP A 172 18.26 -1.38 2.50
C TRP A 172 17.30 -1.64 3.65
N VAL A 173 16.03 -1.28 3.44
CA VAL A 173 14.98 -1.42 4.45
C VAL A 173 13.91 -2.41 3.98
N ILE A 174 13.57 -3.37 4.84
CA ILE A 174 12.41 -4.25 4.66
C ILE A 174 11.26 -3.67 5.49
N TYR A 175 10.12 -3.52 4.85
CA TYR A 175 8.85 -3.18 5.49
C TYR A 175 7.93 -4.39 5.41
N ALA A 176 7.34 -4.82 6.51
CA ALA A 176 6.46 -5.98 6.51
C ALA A 176 5.29 -5.82 7.49
N VAL A 177 4.16 -6.43 7.11
CA VAL A 177 2.98 -6.62 7.98
C VAL A 177 2.68 -8.11 8.00
N PHE A 178 2.74 -8.71 9.18
CA PHE A 178 2.30 -10.08 9.43
C PHE A 178 0.83 -10.04 9.85
N TRP A 179 -0.04 -10.69 9.07
CA TRP A 179 -1.49 -10.58 9.24
C TRP A 179 -2.07 -11.63 10.20
N ASP A 180 -1.41 -12.76 10.38
CA ASP A 180 -1.91 -13.84 11.21
C ASP A 180 -1.59 -13.64 12.69
N ALA A 181 -2.53 -14.02 13.55
CA ALA A 181 -2.35 -13.93 15.01
C ALA A 181 -1.15 -14.74 15.53
N THR A 182 -0.78 -15.79 14.80
CA THR A 182 0.40 -16.64 15.08
C THR A 182 1.67 -16.19 14.38
N GLY A 183 1.60 -15.05 13.65
CA GLY A 183 2.71 -14.55 12.86
C GLY A 183 2.97 -15.36 11.59
N GLY A 184 4.24 -15.51 11.23
CA GLY A 184 4.66 -16.22 10.02
C GLY A 184 6.13 -16.00 9.73
N THR A 185 6.58 -16.46 8.57
CA THR A 185 7.96 -16.28 8.09
C THR A 185 7.94 -15.64 6.71
N LEU A 186 8.52 -14.46 6.63
CA LEU A 186 8.87 -13.81 5.37
C LEU A 186 10.19 -14.40 4.87
N GLN A 187 10.19 -15.00 3.68
CA GLN A 187 11.39 -15.57 3.08
C GLN A 187 11.93 -14.62 2.01
N TYR A 188 13.17 -14.22 2.16
CA TYR A 188 13.89 -13.49 1.14
C TYR A 188 15.29 -14.05 1.01
N GLU A 189 15.41 -15.09 0.20
CA GLU A 189 16.57 -16.00 0.06
C GLU A 189 17.91 -15.29 -0.17
N THR A 190 17.89 -14.10 -0.76
CA THR A 190 19.11 -13.34 -1.07
C THR A 190 19.57 -12.42 0.04
N LEU A 191 18.78 -12.21 1.08
CA LEU A 191 19.08 -11.21 2.10
C LEU A 191 18.87 -11.73 3.53
N ALA A 192 17.63 -12.04 3.90
CA ALA A 192 17.30 -12.53 5.22
C ALA A 192 15.91 -13.18 5.25
N ASN A 193 15.72 -14.18 6.12
CA ASN A 193 14.39 -14.65 6.52
C ASN A 193 13.99 -13.94 7.80
N VAL A 194 12.76 -13.43 7.86
CA VAL A 194 12.22 -12.73 9.03
C VAL A 194 11.00 -13.48 9.54
N THR A 195 11.07 -13.98 10.77
CA THR A 195 9.97 -14.70 11.43
C THR A 195 9.43 -13.87 12.58
N ALA A 196 8.12 -13.75 12.67
CA ALA A 196 7.41 -13.18 13.81
C ALA A 196 6.44 -14.22 14.38
N ASN A 197 6.24 -14.27 15.71
CA ASN A 197 5.27 -15.16 16.35
C ASN A 197 3.93 -14.48 16.65
N GLY A 198 3.66 -13.33 16.03
CA GLY A 198 2.43 -12.58 16.23
C GLY A 198 2.09 -11.64 15.07
N ASN A 199 0.89 -11.09 15.13
CA ASN A 199 0.39 -10.11 14.18
C ASN A 199 1.04 -8.75 14.45
N VAL A 200 2.01 -8.35 13.64
CA VAL A 200 2.78 -7.12 13.81
C VAL A 200 3.10 -6.44 12.48
N ALA A 201 3.36 -5.15 12.56
CA ALA A 201 4.04 -4.39 11.52
C ALA A 201 5.49 -4.15 11.94
N LEU A 202 6.44 -4.32 11.03
CA LEU A 202 7.85 -4.11 11.29
C LEU A 202 8.55 -3.33 10.17
N ILE A 203 9.60 -2.63 10.56
CA ILE A 203 10.58 -2.00 9.67
C ILE A 203 11.94 -2.54 10.10
N LEU A 204 12.64 -3.18 9.17
CA LEU A 204 13.97 -3.73 9.37
C LEU A 204 14.97 -2.96 8.51
N ASP A 205 15.71 -2.04 9.14
CA ASP A 205 16.81 -1.33 8.51
C ASP A 205 18.09 -2.13 8.65
N LEU A 206 18.48 -2.78 7.58
CA LEU A 206 19.65 -3.67 7.53
C LEU A 206 20.97 -2.90 7.52
N ARG A 207 20.95 -1.63 7.09
CA ARG A 207 22.13 -0.77 7.02
C ARG A 207 22.43 -0.15 8.39
N ALA A 208 21.40 0.40 9.03
CA ALA A 208 21.55 1.00 10.35
C ALA A 208 21.51 -0.02 11.50
N GLY A 209 21.10 -1.26 11.24
CA GLY A 209 20.92 -2.28 12.26
C GLY A 209 19.78 -1.96 13.23
N ASN A 210 18.63 -1.53 12.70
CA ASN A 210 17.47 -1.18 13.50
C ASN A 210 16.28 -2.08 13.14
N LEU A 211 15.66 -2.66 14.17
CA LEU A 211 14.38 -3.35 14.09
C LEU A 211 13.31 -2.53 14.81
N THR A 212 12.37 -1.98 14.08
CA THR A 212 11.21 -1.26 14.63
C THR A 212 9.96 -2.11 14.48
N VAL A 213 9.25 -2.36 15.58
CA VAL A 213 8.06 -3.23 15.63
C VAL A 213 6.90 -2.50 16.28
N SER A 214 5.70 -2.74 15.78
CA SER A 214 4.45 -2.23 16.33
C SER A 214 3.37 -3.30 16.24
N ASP A 215 2.45 -3.33 17.20
CA ASP A 215 1.20 -4.09 17.14
C ASP A 215 0.02 -3.14 16.89
N PRO A 216 -0.42 -2.95 15.63
CA PRO A 216 -1.58 -2.09 15.33
C PRO A 216 -2.90 -2.63 15.91
N SER A 217 -2.96 -3.91 16.27
CA SER A 217 -4.14 -4.53 16.89
C SER A 217 -4.26 -4.22 18.39
N GLN A 218 -3.17 -3.79 19.02
CA GLN A 218 -3.07 -3.47 20.46
C GLN A 218 -3.43 -4.63 21.40
N THR A 219 -3.16 -5.85 20.95
CA THR A 219 -3.50 -7.08 21.69
C THR A 219 -2.31 -7.80 22.29
N LEU A 220 -1.09 -7.50 21.80
CA LEU A 220 0.13 -8.13 22.21
C LEU A 220 0.85 -7.31 23.29
N SER A 221 1.41 -8.00 24.28
CA SER A 221 2.35 -7.41 25.25
C SER A 221 3.81 -7.57 24.84
N SER A 222 4.10 -8.58 24.03
CA SER A 222 5.42 -8.84 23.46
C SER A 222 5.29 -9.65 22.17
N VAL A 223 6.35 -9.65 21.37
CA VAL A 223 6.49 -10.48 20.18
C VAL A 223 7.93 -10.95 20.06
N ASP A 224 8.12 -12.20 19.62
CA ASP A 224 9.43 -12.73 19.28
C ASP A 224 9.65 -12.57 17.77
N ILE A 225 10.77 -11.95 17.40
CA ILE A 225 11.22 -11.76 16.03
C ILE A 225 12.55 -12.47 15.85
N SER A 226 12.65 -13.31 14.84
CA SER A 226 13.89 -13.95 14.42
C SER A 226 14.30 -13.47 13.04
N ILE A 227 15.56 -13.08 12.90
CA ILE A 227 16.15 -12.65 11.62
C ILE A 227 17.29 -13.62 11.33
N GLU A 228 17.12 -14.44 10.29
CA GLU A 228 18.14 -15.36 9.81
C GLU A 228 18.78 -14.76 8.54
N CYS A 229 20.05 -14.39 8.64
CA CYS A 229 20.78 -13.81 7.54
C CYS A 229 21.39 -14.85 6.63
N PHE A 230 21.67 -14.47 5.38
CA PHE A 230 22.29 -15.31 4.34
C PHE A 230 23.59 -16.03 4.80
N MET A 231 24.33 -15.48 5.77
CA MET A 231 25.55 -16.09 6.30
C MET A 231 25.29 -17.14 7.39
N GLY A 232 24.03 -17.53 7.60
CA GLY A 232 23.66 -18.53 8.61
C GLY A 232 23.63 -18.00 10.05
N MET A 233 23.76 -16.69 10.23
CA MET A 233 23.59 -16.07 11.54
C MET A 233 22.11 -15.83 11.82
N THR A 234 21.65 -16.21 13.00
CA THR A 234 20.29 -15.96 13.47
C THR A 234 20.32 -15.01 14.65
N LEU A 235 19.60 -13.92 14.57
CA LEU A 235 19.33 -13.00 15.66
C LEU A 235 17.89 -13.18 16.13
N THR A 236 17.69 -13.29 17.44
CA THR A 236 16.34 -13.40 18.02
C THR A 236 16.10 -12.30 19.04
N PHE A 237 14.94 -11.66 18.97
CA PHE A 237 14.52 -10.54 19.79
C PHE A 237 13.18 -10.86 20.44
N THR A 238 13.07 -10.65 21.75
CA THR A 238 11.77 -10.52 22.42
C THR A 238 11.49 -9.04 22.60
N VAL A 239 10.62 -8.47 21.75
CA VAL A 239 10.25 -7.06 21.77
C VAL A 239 9.08 -6.88 22.73
N GLN A 240 9.27 -6.09 23.82
CA GLN A 240 8.19 -5.70 24.70
C GLN A 240 7.38 -4.57 24.07
N LEU A 241 6.08 -4.77 23.89
CA LEU A 241 5.20 -3.82 23.25
C LEU A 241 4.43 -2.97 24.28
N PRO A 242 4.19 -1.68 24.02
CA PRO A 242 3.44 -0.84 24.93
C PRO A 242 2.02 -1.35 25.12
N ALA A 243 1.61 -1.63 26.37
CA ALA A 243 0.26 -2.05 26.71
C ALA A 243 -0.55 -0.88 27.30
N GLY A 244 -1.89 -0.85 27.07
CA GLY A 244 -2.79 0.19 27.63
C GLY A 244 -3.04 0.04 29.13
N PRO A 245 -3.96 0.76 29.82
CA PRO A 245 -4.21 2.17 29.72
C PRO A 245 -3.13 2.98 30.45
N GLY A 246 -2.63 4.00 29.83
CA GLY A 246 -1.52 4.85 30.32
C GLY A 246 -0.24 4.67 29.51
N GLY A 247 -0.13 3.62 28.70
CA GLY A 247 0.86 3.45 27.65
C GLY A 247 0.27 3.88 26.31
N PHE A 248 1.14 4.11 25.33
CA PHE A 248 0.73 4.38 23.95
C PHE A 248 0.55 3.03 23.22
N ALA A 249 -0.51 2.28 23.54
CA ALA A 249 -0.78 0.99 22.91
C ALA A 249 -0.76 1.12 21.37
N GLY A 250 -0.04 0.22 20.71
CA GLY A 250 0.18 0.27 19.27
C GLY A 250 1.31 1.20 18.81
N SER A 251 1.98 1.95 19.70
CA SER A 251 3.20 2.66 19.32
C SER A 251 4.34 1.70 19.05
N SER A 252 5.27 2.13 18.19
CA SER A 252 6.41 1.34 17.79
C SER A 252 7.51 1.32 18.84
N VAL A 253 8.25 0.21 18.88
CA VAL A 253 9.47 0.02 19.67
C VAL A 253 10.61 -0.29 18.72
N THR A 254 11.75 0.39 18.90
CA THR A 254 12.95 0.14 18.10
C THR A 254 14.02 -0.53 18.94
N GLN A 255 14.61 -1.59 18.41
CA GLN A 255 15.79 -2.28 18.95
C GLN A 255 16.93 -2.20 17.97
N GLN A 256 18.13 -1.98 18.46
CA GLN A 256 19.36 -1.99 17.66
C GLN A 256 19.98 -3.38 17.65
N PHE A 257 20.58 -3.76 16.54
CA PHE A 257 21.34 -4.96 16.37
C PHE A 257 22.58 -4.73 15.51
N SER A 258 23.54 -5.64 15.57
CA SER A 258 24.66 -5.68 14.65
C SER A 258 24.90 -7.12 14.22
N PHE A 259 25.24 -7.30 12.95
CA PHE A 259 25.70 -8.59 12.42
C PHE A 259 27.22 -8.80 12.59
N VAL A 260 27.87 -8.00 13.43
CA VAL A 260 29.31 -8.16 13.68
C VAL A 260 29.50 -9.23 14.76
N SER A 261 30.16 -10.30 14.38
CA SER A 261 30.71 -11.30 15.28
C SER A 261 32.03 -10.83 15.86
#